data_4381ca1847eb3734a82d53ad583937ed
#
_entry.id   4381ca1847eb3734a82d53ad583937ed
#
_cell.length_a   1.000
_cell.length_b   1.000
_cell.length_c   1.000
_cell.angle_alpha   90.00
_cell.angle_beta   90.00
_cell.angle_gamma   90.00
#
_symmetry.space_group_name_H-M   'P 1'
#
loop_
_entity.id
_entity.type
_entity.pdbx_description
1 polymer ?
#
loop_
_entity_poly.entity_id
_entity_poly.type
_entity_poly.pdbx_seq_one_letter_code
_entity_poly.pdbx_strand_id
1 'polypeptide(L)'
;MFQVTRTAEVRLDVELSGKLDKAAMKDLLDELMAKSVDIQQGVLLMRIDKFDFPSLGAIGVELSRMPSLFRFIRRFDRVAVMVDKAWVRKLSEIEGALIPGLELKAFELTQAAEAEAFLHPAF
;
A
#
# COMPACT_ATOMS: atom_id res chain seq x y z
N MET A 1 7.80 10.79 7.04
CA MET A 1 8.47 9.65 7.68
C MET A 1 7.84 8.34 7.24
N PHE A 2 8.64 7.35 6.96
CA PHE A 2 8.12 6.06 6.53
C PHE A 2 8.89 4.92 7.21
N GLN A 3 8.24 3.76 7.29
CA GLN A 3 8.86 2.55 7.79
C GLN A 3 8.36 1.36 6.97
N VAL A 4 9.29 0.55 6.48
CA VAL A 4 8.97 -0.65 5.72
C VAL A 4 9.53 -1.85 6.47
N THR A 5 8.67 -2.79 6.81
CA THR A 5 9.06 -3.97 7.59
C THR A 5 8.53 -5.24 6.93
N ARG A 6 9.41 -6.21 6.73
CA ARG A 6 8.98 -7.51 6.28
C ARG A 6 8.65 -8.37 7.50
N THR A 7 7.36 -8.59 7.73
CA THR A 7 6.87 -9.25 8.95
C THR A 7 6.65 -10.75 8.79
N ALA A 8 6.65 -11.23 7.55
CA ALA A 8 6.54 -12.66 7.26
C ALA A 8 7.14 -12.93 5.88
N GLU A 9 7.25 -14.21 5.51
CA GLU A 9 7.90 -14.62 4.26
C GLU A 9 7.30 -13.94 3.02
N VAL A 10 5.97 -13.78 3.01
CA VAL A 10 5.27 -13.14 1.89
C VAL A 10 4.46 -11.93 2.32
N ARG A 11 4.88 -11.28 3.40
CA ARG A 11 4.15 -10.13 3.92
C ARG A 11 5.05 -8.92 4.15
N LEU A 12 4.61 -7.78 3.66
CA LEU A 12 5.29 -6.50 3.85
C LEU A 12 4.34 -5.54 4.54
N ASP A 13 4.82 -4.86 5.58
CA ASP A 13 4.08 -3.83 6.30
C ASP A 13 4.74 -2.48 6.08
N VAL A 14 3.94 -1.47 5.71
CA VAL A 14 4.42 -0.12 5.42
C VAL A 14 3.65 0.87 6.28
N GLU A 15 4.37 1.75 6.97
CA GLU A 15 3.78 2.86 7.70
C GLU A 15 4.24 4.17 7.09
N LEU A 16 3.29 5.07 6.85
CA LEU A 16 3.56 6.41 6.35
C LEU A 16 2.97 7.43 7.29
N SER A 17 3.72 8.49 7.57
CA SER A 17 3.25 9.60 8.39
C SER A 17 3.95 10.88 8.00
N GLY A 18 3.31 12.02 8.25
CA GLY A 18 3.88 13.33 7.97
C GLY A 18 3.93 13.63 6.48
N LYS A 19 5.01 14.24 6.04
CA LYS A 19 5.18 14.70 4.67
C LYS A 19 6.41 14.04 4.04
N LEU A 20 6.27 13.51 2.84
CA LEU A 20 7.39 12.96 2.09
C LEU A 20 7.81 13.92 0.99
N ASP A 21 9.08 14.32 0.98
CA ASP A 21 9.65 15.03 -0.15
C ASP A 21 10.11 14.03 -1.24
N LYS A 22 10.64 14.55 -2.34
CA LYS A 22 11.06 13.69 -3.47
C LYS A 22 12.15 12.70 -3.07
N ALA A 23 13.11 13.13 -2.24
CA ALA A 23 14.20 12.25 -1.81
C ALA A 23 13.68 11.13 -0.92
N ALA A 24 12.81 11.46 0.03
CA ALA A 24 12.20 10.45 0.90
C ALA A 24 11.31 9.48 0.12
N MET A 25 10.58 9.97 -0.87
CA MET A 25 9.76 9.11 -1.72
C MET A 25 10.62 8.11 -2.49
N LYS A 26 11.76 8.57 -3.02
CA LYS A 26 12.69 7.68 -3.71
C LYS A 26 13.22 6.60 -2.77
N ASP A 27 13.61 7.00 -1.55
CA ASP A 27 14.10 6.05 -0.55
C ASP A 27 13.03 5.02 -0.18
N LEU A 28 11.78 5.46 -0.03
CA LEU A 28 10.66 4.57 0.22
C LEU A 28 10.49 3.53 -0.89
N LEU A 29 10.51 3.99 -2.14
CA LEU A 29 10.36 3.09 -3.29
C LEU A 29 11.51 2.10 -3.37
N ASP A 30 12.74 2.55 -3.13
CA ASP A 30 13.90 1.68 -3.13
C ASP A 30 13.79 0.59 -2.05
N GLU A 31 13.33 0.96 -0.84
CA GLU A 31 13.13 -0.02 0.23
C GLU A 31 12.01 -1.01 -0.08
N LEU A 32 10.91 -0.51 -0.64
CA LEU A 32 9.80 -1.38 -1.04
C LEU A 32 10.26 -2.43 -2.04
N MET A 33 11.03 -2.02 -3.04
CA MET A 33 11.55 -2.95 -4.03
C MET A 33 12.55 -3.94 -3.43
N ALA A 34 13.47 -3.45 -2.60
CA ALA A 34 14.51 -4.29 -2.02
C ALA A 34 13.94 -5.35 -1.07
N LYS A 35 12.97 -4.96 -0.24
CA LYS A 35 12.40 -5.85 0.77
C LYS A 35 11.38 -6.83 0.22
N SER A 36 10.92 -6.63 -1.01
CA SER A 36 9.90 -7.50 -1.63
C SER A 36 10.43 -8.29 -2.82
N VAL A 37 11.74 -8.34 -3.03
CA VAL A 37 12.35 -8.87 -4.26
C VAL A 37 11.97 -10.32 -4.54
N ASP A 38 11.77 -11.12 -3.50
CA ASP A 38 11.43 -12.54 -3.62
C ASP A 38 9.98 -12.85 -3.23
N ILE A 39 9.15 -11.82 -3.03
CA ILE A 39 7.75 -12.03 -2.69
C ILE A 39 6.95 -12.31 -3.96
N GLN A 40 6.16 -13.38 -3.92
CA GLN A 40 5.18 -13.73 -4.93
C GLN A 40 3.88 -14.11 -4.24
N GLN A 41 2.75 -13.66 -4.79
CA GLN A 41 1.43 -13.91 -4.19
C GLN A 41 1.38 -13.48 -2.73
N GLY A 42 1.99 -12.34 -2.44
CA GLY A 42 2.12 -11.85 -1.09
C GLY A 42 0.97 -10.95 -0.66
N VAL A 43 1.10 -10.43 0.56
CA VAL A 43 0.14 -9.49 1.11
C VAL A 43 0.87 -8.23 1.58
N LEU A 44 0.23 -7.09 1.43
CA LEU A 44 0.78 -5.79 1.80
C LEU A 44 -0.19 -5.06 2.71
N LEU A 45 0.30 -4.63 3.86
CA LEU A 45 -0.45 -3.75 4.75
C LEU A 45 0.18 -2.36 4.70
N MET A 46 -0.61 -1.37 4.31
CA MET A 46 -0.19 0.03 4.34
C MET A 46 -0.98 0.75 5.42
N ARG A 47 -0.27 1.33 6.38
CA ARG A 47 -0.87 2.17 7.40
C ARG A 47 -0.45 3.61 7.18
N ILE A 48 -1.41 4.47 6.92
CA ILE A 48 -1.16 5.87 6.58
C ILE A 48 -1.87 6.74 7.61
N ASP A 49 -1.09 7.31 8.54
CA ASP A 49 -1.60 8.09 9.64
C ASP A 49 -1.03 9.50 9.59
N LYS A 50 -1.91 10.50 9.65
CA LYS A 50 -1.51 11.91 9.65
C LYS A 50 -0.55 12.25 8.51
N PHE A 51 -0.85 11.76 7.33
CA PHE A 51 -0.02 11.95 6.16
C PHE A 51 -0.60 13.06 5.29
N ASP A 52 0.26 13.97 4.85
CA ASP A 52 -0.14 15.07 3.97
C ASP A 52 -0.01 14.60 2.51
N PHE A 53 -1.14 14.23 1.94
CA PHE A 53 -1.18 13.71 0.57
C PHE A 53 -1.15 14.83 -0.46
N PRO A 54 -0.35 14.70 -1.52
CA PRO A 54 -0.65 15.41 -2.76
C PRO A 54 -1.98 14.88 -3.33
N SER A 55 -2.55 15.55 -4.32
CA SER A 55 -3.83 15.11 -4.88
C SER A 55 -3.74 13.67 -5.41
N LEU A 56 -4.84 12.91 -5.30
CA LEU A 56 -4.89 11.54 -5.82
C LEU A 56 -4.57 11.48 -7.32
N GLY A 57 -5.02 12.50 -8.07
CA GLY A 57 -4.71 12.57 -9.49
C GLY A 57 -3.22 12.72 -9.77
N ALA A 58 -2.53 13.54 -8.99
CA ALA A 58 -1.09 13.72 -9.12
C ALA A 58 -0.34 12.43 -8.79
N ILE A 59 -0.74 11.75 -7.71
CA ILE A 59 -0.15 10.46 -7.35
C ILE A 59 -0.36 9.45 -8.48
N GLY A 60 -1.58 9.33 -9.00
CA GLY A 60 -1.91 8.40 -10.06
C GLY A 60 -1.08 8.61 -11.32
N VAL A 61 -0.89 9.88 -11.71
CA VAL A 61 -0.09 10.21 -12.89
C VAL A 61 1.37 9.83 -12.69
N GLU A 62 1.94 10.12 -11.51
CA GLU A 62 3.32 9.77 -11.23
C GLU A 62 3.53 8.25 -11.15
N LEU A 63 2.60 7.55 -10.51
CA LEU A 63 2.67 6.09 -10.39
C LEU A 63 2.59 5.40 -11.74
N SER A 64 1.75 5.90 -12.65
CA SER A 64 1.58 5.32 -13.97
C SER A 64 2.85 5.45 -14.84
N ARG A 65 3.75 6.37 -14.49
CA ARG A 65 5.01 6.58 -15.19
C ARG A 65 6.15 5.72 -14.66
N MET A 66 5.93 4.93 -13.61
CA MET A 66 6.99 4.16 -12.96
C MET A 66 6.78 2.67 -13.16
N PRO A 67 7.41 2.07 -14.20
CA PRO A 67 7.28 0.62 -14.46
C PRO A 67 7.68 -0.25 -13.26
N SER A 68 8.65 0.20 -12.47
CA SER A 68 9.09 -0.53 -11.27
C SER A 68 7.98 -0.64 -10.24
N LEU A 69 7.11 0.37 -10.12
CA LEU A 69 6.01 0.34 -9.19
C LEU A 69 4.97 -0.70 -9.58
N PHE A 70 4.72 -0.84 -10.88
CA PHE A 70 3.85 -1.89 -11.39
C PHE A 70 4.38 -3.27 -11.06
N ARG A 71 5.69 -3.48 -11.22
CA ARG A 71 6.31 -4.76 -10.86
C ARG A 71 6.20 -5.04 -9.38
N PHE A 72 6.36 -4.00 -8.55
CA PHE A 72 6.20 -4.13 -7.10
C PHE A 72 4.80 -4.57 -6.73
N ILE A 73 3.78 -3.89 -7.26
CA ILE A 73 2.39 -4.18 -6.94
C ILE A 73 1.99 -5.59 -7.36
N ARG A 74 2.53 -6.07 -8.48
CA ARG A 74 2.23 -7.41 -8.97
C ARG A 74 2.77 -8.54 -8.11
N ARG A 75 3.62 -8.24 -7.16
CA ARG A 75 4.12 -9.23 -6.19
C ARG A 75 3.08 -9.58 -5.13
N PHE A 76 1.99 -8.82 -5.07
CA PHE A 76 0.97 -8.97 -4.03
C PHE A 76 -0.38 -9.34 -4.62
N ASP A 77 -1.10 -10.23 -3.92
CA ASP A 77 -2.47 -10.61 -4.25
C ASP A 77 -3.47 -9.74 -3.50
N ARG A 78 -3.13 -9.31 -2.30
CA ARG A 78 -4.00 -8.51 -1.46
C ARG A 78 -3.24 -7.34 -0.85
N VAL A 79 -3.87 -6.17 -0.92
CA VAL A 79 -3.34 -4.95 -0.32
C VAL A 79 -4.42 -4.35 0.57
N ALA A 80 -4.12 -4.23 1.86
CA ALA A 80 -4.98 -3.53 2.81
C ALA A 80 -4.39 -2.16 3.09
N VAL A 81 -5.18 -1.11 2.92
CA VAL A 81 -4.76 0.27 3.17
C VAL A 81 -5.56 0.81 4.34
N MET A 82 -4.88 1.10 5.44
CA MET A 82 -5.50 1.70 6.63
C MET A 82 -5.26 3.20 6.60
N VAL A 83 -6.34 3.96 6.51
CA VAL A 83 -6.32 5.42 6.36
C VAL A 83 -7.44 6.04 7.18
N ASP A 84 -7.51 7.37 7.24
CA ASP A 84 -8.63 8.02 7.90
C ASP A 84 -9.94 7.83 7.10
N LYS A 85 -11.06 8.16 7.74
CA LYS A 85 -12.39 7.95 7.19
C LYS A 85 -12.62 8.60 5.83
N ALA A 86 -12.14 9.80 5.66
CA ALA A 86 -12.32 10.53 4.40
C ALA A 86 -11.59 9.83 3.25
N TRP A 87 -10.40 9.33 3.52
CA TRP A 87 -9.61 8.60 2.53
C TRP A 87 -10.15 7.21 2.24
N VAL A 88 -10.75 6.53 3.25
CA VAL A 88 -11.40 5.24 3.02
C VAL A 88 -12.47 5.38 1.95
N ARG A 89 -13.28 6.43 2.03
CA ARG A 89 -14.34 6.68 1.05
C ARG A 89 -13.78 6.89 -0.34
N LYS A 90 -12.71 7.70 -0.46
CA LYS A 90 -12.08 7.99 -1.76
C LYS A 90 -11.44 6.75 -2.37
N LEU A 91 -10.75 5.96 -1.57
CA LEU A 91 -10.11 4.74 -2.05
C LEU A 91 -11.12 3.67 -2.43
N SER A 92 -12.25 3.61 -1.73
CA SER A 92 -13.31 2.66 -2.05
C SER A 92 -13.90 2.88 -3.44
N GLU A 93 -13.89 4.12 -3.92
CA GLU A 93 -14.37 4.44 -5.27
C GLU A 93 -13.49 3.86 -6.37
N ILE A 94 -12.20 3.61 -6.07
CA ILE A 94 -11.26 3.06 -7.04
C ILE A 94 -10.95 1.58 -6.81
N GLU A 95 -11.52 0.98 -5.77
CA GLU A 95 -11.34 -0.45 -5.51
C GLU A 95 -11.89 -1.27 -6.69
N GLY A 96 -11.11 -2.25 -7.11
CA GLY A 96 -11.49 -3.12 -8.22
C GLY A 96 -11.27 -2.55 -9.61
N ALA A 97 -10.88 -1.27 -9.72
CA ALA A 97 -10.64 -0.64 -11.02
C ALA A 97 -9.21 -0.78 -11.51
N LEU A 98 -8.33 -1.39 -10.73
CA LEU A 98 -6.90 -1.22 -10.94
C LEU A 98 -6.22 -2.37 -11.69
N ILE A 99 -5.90 -3.45 -11.04
CA ILE A 99 -5.03 -4.46 -11.63
C ILE A 99 -5.70 -5.83 -11.53
N PRO A 100 -5.87 -6.54 -12.65
CA PRO A 100 -6.42 -7.90 -12.59
C PRO A 100 -5.56 -8.80 -11.70
N GLY A 101 -6.21 -9.55 -10.81
CA GLY A 101 -5.54 -10.43 -9.87
C GLY A 101 -5.15 -9.81 -8.55
N LEU A 102 -5.30 -8.48 -8.41
CA LEU A 102 -5.03 -7.78 -7.16
C LEU A 102 -6.32 -7.39 -6.47
N GLU A 103 -6.46 -7.75 -5.20
CA GLU A 103 -7.54 -7.29 -4.35
C GLU A 103 -7.03 -6.18 -3.43
N LEU A 104 -7.57 -4.99 -3.56
CA LEU A 104 -7.22 -3.85 -2.73
C LEU A 104 -8.45 -3.42 -1.94
N LYS A 105 -8.29 -3.22 -0.64
CA LYS A 105 -9.38 -2.75 0.20
C LYS A 105 -8.90 -1.73 1.21
N ALA A 106 -9.70 -0.67 1.40
CA ALA A 106 -9.40 0.39 2.35
C ALA A 106 -10.12 0.13 3.67
N PHE A 107 -9.43 0.44 4.76
CA PHE A 107 -9.94 0.29 6.13
C PHE A 107 -9.67 1.56 6.92
N GLU A 108 -10.48 1.82 7.95
CA GLU A 108 -10.18 2.88 8.90
C GLU A 108 -9.03 2.45 9.81
N LEU A 109 -8.34 3.42 10.40
CA LEU A 109 -7.20 3.13 11.27
C LEU A 109 -7.57 2.29 12.50
N THR A 110 -8.85 2.31 12.90
CA THR A 110 -9.35 1.51 14.01
C THR A 110 -9.73 0.08 13.62
N GLN A 111 -9.68 -0.25 12.34
CA GLN A 111 -10.13 -1.54 11.82
C GLN A 111 -8.97 -2.51 11.56
N ALA A 112 -8.01 -2.55 12.50
CA ALA A 112 -6.84 -3.42 12.34
C ALA A 112 -7.21 -4.89 12.22
N ALA A 113 -8.17 -5.36 13.00
CA ALA A 113 -8.59 -6.76 12.97
C ALA A 113 -9.22 -7.14 11.63
N GLU A 114 -10.04 -6.25 11.07
CA GLU A 114 -10.66 -6.46 9.77
C GLU A 114 -9.64 -6.46 8.65
N ALA A 115 -8.64 -5.58 8.72
CA ALA A 115 -7.55 -5.54 7.76
C ALA A 115 -6.74 -6.83 7.79
N GLU A 116 -6.42 -7.33 8.98
CA GLU A 116 -5.70 -8.60 9.14
C GLU A 116 -6.51 -9.78 8.59
N ALA A 117 -7.82 -9.80 8.86
CA ALA A 117 -8.69 -10.86 8.35
C ALA A 117 -8.77 -10.84 6.82
N PHE A 118 -8.75 -9.65 6.22
CA PHE A 118 -8.72 -9.53 4.76
C PHE A 118 -7.42 -10.06 4.17
N LEU A 119 -6.28 -9.77 4.80
CA LEU A 119 -4.98 -10.22 4.31
C LEU A 119 -4.75 -11.72 4.51
N HIS A 120 -5.30 -12.27 5.57
CA HIS A 120 -5.13 -13.69 5.93
C HIS A 120 -6.48 -14.32 6.21
N PRO A 121 -7.29 -14.56 5.16
CA PRO A 121 -8.60 -15.16 5.38
C PRO A 121 -8.48 -16.57 5.95
N ALA A 122 -9.37 -16.89 6.90
CA ALA A 122 -9.43 -18.22 7.47
C ALA A 122 -9.99 -19.19 6.45
N PHE A 123 -9.42 -20.37 6.38
CA PHE A 123 -9.86 -21.42 5.48
C PHE A 123 -10.79 -22.38 6.17
#